data_e5df497a3f9f931e0233a30570909630
#
_entry.id   e5df497a3f9f931e0233a30570909630
#
_cell.length_a   1.000
_cell.length_b   1.000
_cell.length_c   1.000
_cell.angle_alpha   90.00
_cell.angle_beta   90.00
_cell.angle_gamma   90.00
#
_symmetry.space_group_name_H-M   'P 1'
#
loop_
_entity.id
_entity.type
_entity.pdbx_description
1 polymer ?
#
loop_
_entity_poly.entity_id
_entity_poly.type
_entity_poly.pdbx_seq_one_letter_code
_entity_poly.pdbx_strand_id
1 'polypeptide(L)'
;RAPSRMVGIRMEGWLVLDGYEDEPAAFGVPNYVGFHIRYICGVLEARGIPYTYMTIDQWRLSHKKRLEDIEGRAQIKRELSELDGAIVLAGAIVPGKYVRGTPISRGELDKFLAVFPYEQPVLCGGWAIKHWRYDGWTPLRSKLFCAVNDVDASLDHYLSTGERSH
;
A
#
# COMPACT_ATOMS: atom_id res chain seq x y z
N ARG A 1 24.89 -9.57 3.77
CA ARG A 1 24.78 -8.14 3.50
C ARG A 1 23.49 -7.71 2.76
N ALA A 2 22.75 -8.65 2.19
CA ALA A 2 21.46 -8.32 1.61
C ALA A 2 20.55 -7.57 2.58
N PRO A 3 20.47 -7.94 3.89
CA PRO A 3 19.67 -7.19 4.85
C PRO A 3 20.08 -5.73 5.00
N SER A 4 21.37 -5.40 4.92
CA SER A 4 21.81 -4.01 5.03
C SER A 4 21.46 -3.15 3.82
N ARG A 5 21.31 -3.76 2.65
CA ARG A 5 20.83 -3.04 1.45
C ARG A 5 19.34 -2.73 1.55
N MET A 6 18.57 -3.67 2.09
CA MET A 6 17.12 -3.47 2.30
C MET A 6 16.88 -2.40 3.37
N VAL A 7 17.66 -2.42 4.44
CA VAL A 7 17.60 -1.41 5.51
C VAL A 7 18.05 -0.03 5.00
N GLY A 8 18.92 0.02 3.98
CA GLY A 8 19.42 1.25 3.38
C GLY A 8 18.47 1.94 2.41
N ILE A 9 17.34 1.32 2.04
CA ILE A 9 16.35 1.96 1.17
C ILE A 9 15.61 3.02 1.97
N ARG A 10 15.95 4.27 1.70
CA ARG A 10 15.27 5.40 2.30
C ARG A 10 13.92 5.60 1.65
N MET A 11 12.86 5.49 2.44
CA MET A 11 11.52 5.84 2.03
C MET A 11 11.23 7.27 2.44
N GLU A 12 10.77 8.06 1.49
CA GLU A 12 10.37 9.44 1.77
C GLU A 12 9.10 9.81 1.03
N GLY A 13 8.40 10.81 1.52
CA GLY A 13 7.14 11.24 0.96
C GLY A 13 6.04 10.23 1.20
N TRP A 14 5.44 9.72 0.13
CA TRP A 14 4.34 8.77 0.19
C TRP A 14 4.82 7.36 -0.19
N LEU A 15 4.29 6.36 0.49
CA LEU A 15 4.46 4.96 0.10
C LEU A 15 3.30 4.54 -0.77
N VAL A 16 3.58 4.08 -1.97
CA VAL A 16 2.58 3.48 -2.87
C VAL A 16 2.77 1.97 -2.81
N LEU A 17 1.90 1.30 -2.07
CA LEU A 17 1.94 -0.15 -1.90
C LEU A 17 0.96 -0.80 -2.87
N ASP A 18 1.53 -1.46 -3.87
CA ASP A 18 0.77 -2.21 -4.85
C ASP A 18 0.43 -3.58 -4.28
N GLY A 19 -0.83 -3.78 -3.95
CA GLY A 19 -1.33 -5.02 -3.36
C GLY A 19 -1.45 -6.18 -4.35
N TYR A 20 -1.16 -5.95 -5.62
CA TYR A 20 -1.01 -7.02 -6.58
C TYR A 20 0.42 -7.58 -6.51
N GLU A 21 0.54 -8.84 -6.84
CA GLU A 21 1.85 -9.47 -6.95
C GLU A 21 2.66 -8.89 -8.11
N ASP A 22 3.97 -9.02 -8.06
CA ASP A 22 4.84 -8.57 -9.14
C ASP A 22 5.14 -9.68 -10.17
N GLU A 23 4.67 -10.90 -9.95
CA GLU A 23 4.80 -11.97 -10.94
C GLU A 23 3.65 -11.95 -11.94
N PRO A 24 3.91 -12.34 -13.19
CA PRO A 24 2.85 -12.41 -14.19
C PRO A 24 1.80 -13.43 -13.81
N ALA A 25 0.55 -13.04 -13.93
CA ALA A 25 -0.60 -13.89 -13.59
C ALA A 25 -0.76 -15.08 -14.55
N ALA A 26 -0.15 -15.04 -15.72
CA ALA A 26 -0.22 -16.08 -16.71
C ALA A 26 1.12 -16.26 -17.42
N PHE A 27 1.35 -17.46 -17.92
CA PHE A 27 2.57 -17.79 -18.64
C PHE A 27 2.72 -16.90 -19.89
N GLY A 28 3.85 -16.24 -20.02
CA GLY A 28 4.14 -15.37 -21.17
C GLY A 28 3.59 -13.95 -21.05
N VAL A 29 2.90 -13.62 -19.99
CA VAL A 29 2.46 -12.24 -19.73
C VAL A 29 3.58 -11.52 -18.97
N PRO A 30 4.11 -10.44 -19.51
CA PRO A 30 5.16 -9.68 -18.81
C PRO A 30 4.60 -8.98 -17.58
N ASN A 31 5.45 -8.80 -16.58
CA ASN A 31 5.14 -7.98 -15.42
C ASN A 31 4.88 -6.54 -15.88
N TYR A 32 3.83 -5.93 -15.37
CA TYR A 32 3.55 -4.53 -15.66
C TYR A 32 2.87 -3.87 -14.47
N VAL A 33 3.10 -2.58 -14.36
CA VAL A 33 2.41 -1.75 -13.39
C VAL A 33 1.00 -1.45 -13.90
N GLY A 34 0.00 -1.77 -13.10
CA GLY A 34 -1.40 -1.57 -13.47
C GLY A 34 -1.77 -0.10 -13.70
N PHE A 35 -2.87 0.15 -14.40
CA PHE A 35 -3.34 1.50 -14.72
C PHE A 35 -3.53 2.36 -13.49
N HIS A 36 -4.19 1.83 -12.47
CA HIS A 36 -4.47 2.59 -11.24
C HIS A 36 -3.20 3.05 -10.55
N ILE A 37 -2.19 2.22 -10.50
CA ILE A 37 -0.89 2.59 -9.93
C ILE A 37 -0.24 3.70 -10.76
N ARG A 38 -0.29 3.63 -12.07
CA ARG A 38 0.26 4.67 -12.94
C ARG A 38 -0.42 6.02 -12.73
N TYR A 39 -1.75 6.02 -12.60
CA TYR A 39 -2.49 7.25 -12.31
C TYR A 39 -2.17 7.82 -10.95
N ILE A 40 -2.09 6.96 -9.93
CA ILE A 40 -1.70 7.36 -8.56
C ILE A 40 -0.32 8.01 -8.56
N CYS A 41 0.67 7.35 -9.17
CA CYS A 41 2.01 7.89 -9.28
C CYS A 41 2.03 9.20 -10.08
N GLY A 42 1.23 9.28 -11.15
CA GLY A 42 1.08 10.50 -11.95
C GLY A 42 0.54 11.67 -11.15
N VAL A 43 -0.41 11.46 -10.26
CA VAL A 43 -0.92 12.51 -9.35
C VAL A 43 0.20 13.02 -8.43
N LEU A 44 0.97 12.11 -7.85
CA LEU A 44 2.08 12.50 -6.96
C LEU A 44 3.18 13.25 -7.73
N GLU A 45 3.55 12.76 -8.90
CA GLU A 45 4.55 13.41 -9.76
C GLU A 45 4.11 14.80 -10.22
N ALA A 46 2.86 14.94 -10.62
CA ALA A 46 2.31 16.23 -11.06
C ALA A 46 2.35 17.28 -9.94
N ARG A 47 2.33 16.86 -8.69
CA ARG A 47 2.39 17.74 -7.52
C ARG A 47 3.80 17.89 -6.95
N GLY A 48 4.80 17.24 -7.56
CA GLY A 48 6.17 17.26 -7.06
C GLY A 48 6.35 16.55 -5.72
N ILE A 49 5.47 15.60 -5.39
CA ILE A 49 5.51 14.86 -4.14
C ILE A 49 6.37 13.62 -4.33
N PRO A 50 7.44 13.45 -3.55
CA PRO A 50 8.25 12.24 -3.62
C PRO A 50 7.46 11.03 -3.12
N TYR A 51 7.70 9.87 -3.71
CA TYR A 51 7.06 8.63 -3.32
C TYR A 51 7.97 7.43 -3.55
N THR A 52 7.69 6.36 -2.83
CA THR A 52 8.33 5.05 -3.02
C THR A 52 7.26 4.07 -3.47
N TYR A 53 7.46 3.45 -4.63
CA TYR A 53 6.60 2.38 -5.12
C TYR A 53 7.14 1.04 -4.64
N MET A 54 6.26 0.21 -4.10
CA MET A 54 6.61 -1.12 -3.62
C MET A 54 5.46 -2.10 -3.88
N THR A 55 5.78 -3.27 -4.42
CA THR A 55 4.79 -4.34 -4.55
C THR A 55 4.61 -5.06 -3.21
N ILE A 56 3.48 -5.76 -3.08
CA ILE A 56 3.24 -6.56 -1.88
C ILE A 56 4.29 -7.68 -1.72
N ASP A 57 4.81 -8.21 -2.81
CA ASP A 57 5.86 -9.22 -2.73
C ASP A 57 7.17 -8.64 -2.19
N GLN A 58 7.53 -7.44 -2.61
CA GLN A 58 8.68 -6.71 -2.06
C GLN A 58 8.49 -6.40 -0.58
N TRP A 59 7.29 -5.99 -0.19
CA TRP A 59 6.95 -5.76 1.21
C TRP A 59 7.10 -7.04 2.03
N ARG A 60 6.59 -8.17 1.55
CA ARG A 60 6.70 -9.46 2.23
C ARG A 60 8.15 -9.87 2.44
N LEU A 61 8.97 -9.74 1.41
CA LEU A 61 10.40 -10.06 1.49
C LEU A 61 11.12 -9.24 2.56
N SER A 62 10.77 -7.97 2.66
CA SER A 62 11.47 -7.03 3.55
C SER A 62 10.93 -7.01 4.97
N HIS A 63 9.65 -7.31 5.17
CA HIS A 63 8.95 -6.98 6.41
C HIS A 63 8.21 -8.13 7.07
N LYS A 64 7.74 -9.14 6.31
CA LYS A 64 6.86 -10.17 6.85
C LYS A 64 7.42 -10.83 8.10
N LYS A 65 8.66 -11.25 8.05
CA LYS A 65 9.29 -11.94 9.18
C LYS A 65 9.50 -11.02 10.38
N ARG A 66 9.88 -9.79 10.14
CA ARG A 66 10.08 -8.79 11.20
C ARG A 66 8.79 -8.37 11.90
N LEU A 67 7.64 -8.51 11.22
CA LEU A 67 6.34 -8.21 11.82
C LEU A 67 5.91 -9.24 12.86
N GLU A 68 6.58 -10.39 12.94
CA GLU A 68 6.22 -11.47 13.86
C GLU A 68 6.64 -11.19 15.30
N ASP A 69 7.61 -10.31 15.54
CA ASP A 69 8.08 -10.00 16.88
C ASP A 69 7.99 -8.50 17.21
N ILE A 70 8.09 -8.18 18.49
CA ILE A 70 7.96 -6.81 19.00
C ILE A 70 9.10 -5.93 18.50
N GLU A 71 10.31 -6.45 18.53
CA GLU A 71 11.51 -5.70 18.14
C GLU A 71 11.51 -5.39 16.64
N GLY A 72 11.15 -6.35 15.80
CA GLY A 72 11.01 -6.15 14.37
C GLY A 72 9.93 -5.13 14.03
N ARG A 73 8.78 -5.18 14.70
CA ARG A 73 7.73 -4.17 14.51
C ARG A 73 8.19 -2.78 14.92
N ALA A 74 8.90 -2.66 16.02
CA ALA A 74 9.44 -1.37 16.44
C ALA A 74 10.44 -0.81 15.44
N GLN A 75 11.27 -1.66 14.86
CA GLN A 75 12.22 -1.27 13.82
C GLN A 75 11.50 -0.79 12.56
N ILE A 76 10.46 -1.50 12.12
CA ILE A 76 9.66 -1.10 10.97
C ILE A 76 8.97 0.25 11.22
N LYS A 77 8.41 0.46 12.42
CA LYS A 77 7.81 1.75 12.79
C LYS A 77 8.81 2.91 12.65
N ARG A 78 10.06 2.69 13.04
CA ARG A 78 11.11 3.71 12.86
C ARG A 78 11.41 3.97 11.40
N GLU A 79 11.49 2.91 10.59
CA GLU A 79 11.76 3.03 9.15
C GLU A 79 10.65 3.77 8.42
N LEU A 80 9.40 3.61 8.85
CA LEU A 80 8.23 4.25 8.24
C LEU A 80 7.91 5.64 8.82
N SER A 81 8.59 6.05 9.89
CA SER A 81 8.24 7.26 10.65
C SER A 81 8.35 8.56 9.84
N GLU A 82 9.18 8.57 8.81
CA GLU A 82 9.40 9.75 7.97
C GLU A 82 8.39 9.88 6.82
N LEU A 83 7.51 8.89 6.64
CA LEU A 83 6.52 8.92 5.56
C LEU A 83 5.36 9.85 5.89
N ASP A 84 4.91 10.59 4.88
CA ASP A 84 3.80 11.55 5.00
C ASP A 84 2.44 10.89 4.82
N GLY A 85 2.40 9.75 4.17
CA GLY A 85 1.17 9.01 3.92
C GLY A 85 1.44 7.76 3.12
N ALA A 86 0.39 6.97 2.91
CA ALA A 86 0.47 5.78 2.07
C ALA A 86 -0.79 5.60 1.24
N ILE A 87 -0.60 5.01 0.09
CA ILE A 87 -1.69 4.52 -0.75
C ILE A 87 -1.53 3.01 -0.86
N VAL A 88 -2.57 2.27 -0.52
CA VAL A 88 -2.58 0.81 -0.65
C VAL A 88 -3.64 0.42 -1.67
N LEU A 89 -3.22 -0.18 -2.75
CA LEU A 89 -4.13 -0.72 -3.75
C LEU A 89 -4.35 -2.20 -3.46
N ALA A 90 -5.52 -2.53 -2.93
CA ALA A 90 -5.91 -3.90 -2.60
C ALA A 90 -6.72 -4.50 -3.75
N GLY A 91 -6.08 -5.21 -4.61
CA GLY A 91 -6.56 -5.69 -5.89
C GLY A 91 -7.94 -6.33 -5.97
N ALA A 92 -8.20 -7.00 -7.06
CA ALA A 92 -9.40 -7.80 -7.25
C ALA A 92 -9.21 -9.19 -6.65
N ILE A 93 -10.29 -9.79 -6.18
CA ILE A 93 -10.31 -11.19 -5.82
C ILE A 93 -10.30 -11.99 -7.11
N VAL A 94 -9.18 -12.61 -7.40
CA VAL A 94 -9.03 -13.47 -8.58
C VAL A 94 -9.02 -14.92 -8.12
N PRO A 95 -9.75 -15.82 -8.80
CA PRO A 95 -9.70 -17.24 -8.46
C PRO A 95 -8.26 -17.76 -8.51
N GLY A 96 -7.81 -18.41 -7.43
CA GLY A 96 -6.43 -18.81 -7.26
C GLY A 96 -5.86 -19.71 -8.35
N LYS A 97 -6.72 -20.36 -9.12
CA LYS A 97 -6.30 -21.20 -10.25
C LYS A 97 -5.77 -20.42 -11.45
N TYR A 98 -6.03 -19.13 -11.51
CA TYR A 98 -5.59 -18.26 -12.61
C TYR A 98 -4.45 -17.32 -12.25
N VAL A 99 -4.09 -17.27 -10.99
CA VAL A 99 -3.08 -16.33 -10.49
C VAL A 99 -2.04 -17.13 -9.70
N ARG A 100 -0.79 -16.95 -10.05
CA ARG A 100 0.30 -17.66 -9.37
C ARG A 100 0.68 -17.07 -8.03
N GLY A 101 0.37 -15.86 -7.79
CA GLY A 101 0.71 -15.21 -6.55
C GLY A 101 -0.51 -14.92 -5.70
N THR A 102 -0.28 -14.26 -4.60
CA THR A 102 -1.31 -13.92 -3.63
C THR A 102 -1.35 -12.42 -3.45
N PRO A 103 -2.42 -11.73 -3.89
CA PRO A 103 -2.62 -10.32 -3.61
C PRO A 103 -2.63 -10.06 -2.12
N ILE A 104 -2.44 -8.80 -1.74
CA ILE A 104 -2.50 -8.40 -0.34
C ILE A 104 -3.81 -8.88 0.29
N SER A 105 -3.70 -9.52 1.46
CA SER A 105 -4.86 -9.93 2.25
C SER A 105 -5.26 -8.83 3.22
N ARG A 106 -6.49 -8.93 3.74
CA ARG A 106 -6.95 -8.04 4.80
C ARG A 106 -6.04 -8.10 6.04
N GLY A 107 -5.62 -9.31 6.43
CA GLY A 107 -4.73 -9.48 7.56
C GLY A 107 -3.37 -8.81 7.37
N GLU A 108 -2.84 -8.84 6.16
CA GLU A 108 -1.60 -8.15 5.82
C GLU A 108 -1.76 -6.64 5.87
N LEU A 109 -2.89 -6.13 5.38
CA LEU A 109 -3.18 -4.70 5.49
C LEU A 109 -3.34 -4.27 6.95
N ASP A 110 -3.96 -5.09 7.79
CA ASP A 110 -4.06 -4.83 9.22
C ASP A 110 -2.69 -4.67 9.88
N LYS A 111 -1.80 -5.58 9.57
CA LYS A 111 -0.43 -5.55 10.10
C LYS A 111 0.34 -4.34 9.58
N PHE A 112 0.14 -3.95 8.33
CA PHE A 112 0.71 -2.74 7.78
C PHE A 112 0.22 -1.50 8.52
N LEU A 113 -1.09 -1.38 8.70
CA LEU A 113 -1.69 -0.24 9.41
C LEU A 113 -1.21 -0.13 10.85
N ALA A 114 -0.96 -1.25 11.50
CA ALA A 114 -0.47 -1.28 12.87
C ALA A 114 0.95 -0.71 13.01
N VAL A 115 1.78 -0.78 11.98
CA VAL A 115 3.16 -0.27 12.01
C VAL A 115 3.34 1.07 11.29
N PHE A 116 2.39 1.47 10.47
CA PHE A 116 2.44 2.76 9.78
C PHE A 116 2.19 3.91 10.77
N PRO A 117 2.83 5.10 10.60
CA PRO A 117 2.63 6.22 11.51
C PRO A 117 1.15 6.56 11.71
N TYR A 118 0.72 6.57 12.96
CA TYR A 118 -0.70 6.74 13.32
C TYR A 118 -1.28 8.05 12.81
N GLU A 119 -0.49 9.11 12.86
CA GLU A 119 -0.93 10.46 12.47
C GLU A 119 -1.03 10.66 10.95
N GLN A 120 -0.45 9.76 10.17
CA GLN A 120 -0.37 9.93 8.73
C GLN A 120 -1.53 9.25 8.01
N PRO A 121 -2.03 9.86 6.92
CA PRO A 121 -3.16 9.30 6.18
C PRO A 121 -2.78 8.02 5.41
N VAL A 122 -3.73 7.11 5.32
CA VAL A 122 -3.61 5.93 4.46
C VAL A 122 -4.86 5.87 3.59
N LEU A 123 -4.66 5.97 2.29
CA LEU A 123 -5.71 5.81 1.30
C LEU A 123 -5.71 4.37 0.80
N CYS A 124 -6.80 3.66 1.03
CA CYS A 124 -6.97 2.29 0.55
C CYS A 124 -7.97 2.27 -0.60
N GLY A 125 -7.61 1.60 -1.67
CA GLY A 125 -8.46 1.47 -2.84
C GLY A 125 -8.44 0.08 -3.44
N GLY A 126 -9.28 -0.13 -4.44
CA GLY A 126 -9.39 -1.40 -5.15
C GLY A 126 -10.61 -2.23 -4.74
N TRP A 127 -10.90 -3.25 -5.52
CA TRP A 127 -12.09 -4.08 -5.35
C TRP A 127 -12.16 -4.79 -4.00
N ALA A 128 -11.03 -5.22 -3.48
CA ALA A 128 -10.98 -5.93 -2.22
C ALA A 128 -11.44 -5.08 -1.04
N ILE A 129 -11.24 -3.78 -1.10
CA ILE A 129 -11.65 -2.85 -0.04
C ILE A 129 -13.15 -2.92 0.20
N LYS A 130 -13.94 -2.88 -0.87
CA LYS A 130 -15.39 -3.02 -0.79
C LYS A 130 -15.81 -4.37 -0.21
N HIS A 131 -15.15 -5.43 -0.65
CA HIS A 131 -15.42 -6.79 -0.19
C HIS A 131 -15.11 -6.97 1.30
N TRP A 132 -14.04 -6.34 1.76
CA TRP A 132 -13.60 -6.44 3.15
C TRP A 132 -14.42 -5.57 4.11
N ARG A 133 -15.30 -4.72 3.63
CA ARG A 133 -16.18 -3.84 4.41
C ARG A 133 -15.39 -2.99 5.42
N TYR A 134 -14.53 -2.15 4.90
CA TYR A 134 -13.71 -1.28 5.74
C TYR A 134 -14.48 -0.22 6.52
N ASP A 135 -15.68 0.12 6.08
CA ASP A 135 -16.59 1.02 6.78
C ASP A 135 -16.92 0.57 8.21
N GLY A 136 -17.00 -0.76 8.43
CA GLY A 136 -17.20 -1.33 9.77
C GLY A 136 -15.93 -1.54 10.57
N TRP A 137 -14.79 -1.04 10.08
CA TRP A 137 -13.47 -1.43 10.53
C TRP A 137 -12.65 -0.29 11.11
N THR A 138 -13.31 0.72 11.47
CA THR A 138 -12.85 2.05 11.74
C THR A 138 -11.97 2.32 12.94
N PRO A 139 -11.72 1.46 13.91
CA PRO A 139 -11.00 1.96 15.08
C PRO A 139 -9.49 2.05 14.92
N LEU A 140 -8.91 1.50 13.87
CA LEU A 140 -7.46 1.43 13.79
C LEU A 140 -6.78 2.75 13.45
N ARG A 141 -7.48 3.65 12.72
CA ARG A 141 -6.87 4.94 12.36
C ARG A 141 -7.93 5.97 12.04
N SER A 142 -7.82 7.11 12.68
CA SER A 142 -8.71 8.26 12.41
C SER A 142 -8.52 8.84 11.00
N LYS A 143 -7.40 8.57 10.37
CA LYS A 143 -7.06 9.07 9.03
C LYS A 143 -7.00 7.99 7.96
N LEU A 144 -7.72 6.89 8.16
CA LEU A 144 -7.88 5.90 7.11
C LEU A 144 -8.98 6.35 6.15
N PHE A 145 -8.65 6.37 4.87
CA PHE A 145 -9.59 6.66 3.80
C PHE A 145 -9.79 5.41 2.95
N CYS A 146 -11.02 5.15 2.56
CA CYS A 146 -11.33 4.06 1.65
C CYS A 146 -11.98 4.62 0.40
N ALA A 147 -11.37 4.35 -0.75
CA ALA A 147 -11.88 4.73 -2.05
C ALA A 147 -12.15 3.46 -2.86
N VAL A 148 -13.40 3.23 -3.18
CA VAL A 148 -13.80 2.04 -3.96
C VAL A 148 -13.56 2.26 -5.45
N ASN A 149 -13.80 3.47 -5.91
CA ASN A 149 -13.63 3.90 -7.30
C ASN A 149 -12.64 5.07 -7.33
N ASP A 150 -12.03 5.29 -8.47
CA ASP A 150 -11.22 6.49 -8.75
C ASP A 150 -10.24 6.85 -7.62
N VAL A 151 -9.35 5.93 -7.29
CA VAL A 151 -8.36 6.10 -6.22
C VAL A 151 -7.46 7.32 -6.50
N ASP A 152 -7.09 7.51 -7.75
CA ASP A 152 -6.29 8.65 -8.19
C ASP A 152 -7.03 9.99 -8.01
N ALA A 153 -8.32 10.04 -8.34
CA ALA A 153 -9.13 11.24 -8.12
C ALA A 153 -9.31 11.53 -6.63
N SER A 154 -9.50 10.48 -5.82
CA SER A 154 -9.61 10.62 -4.37
C SER A 154 -8.31 11.12 -3.74
N LEU A 155 -7.18 10.64 -4.22
CA LEU A 155 -5.87 11.11 -3.79
C LEU A 155 -5.67 12.58 -4.17
N ASP A 156 -5.98 12.95 -5.40
CA ASP A 156 -5.86 14.33 -5.88
C ASP A 156 -6.73 15.29 -5.06
N HIS A 157 -7.96 14.89 -4.77
CA HIS A 157 -8.86 15.67 -3.91
C HIS A 157 -8.28 15.83 -2.50
N TYR A 158 -7.81 14.75 -1.89
CA TYR A 158 -7.19 14.81 -0.57
C TYR A 158 -5.98 15.73 -0.52
N LEU A 159 -5.10 15.63 -1.51
CA LEU A 159 -3.90 16.47 -1.58
C LEU A 159 -4.24 17.96 -1.77
N SER A 160 -5.39 18.26 -2.40
CA SER A 160 -5.85 19.63 -2.60
C SER A 160 -6.53 20.23 -1.38
N THR A 161 -7.30 19.43 -0.65
CA THR A 161 -8.23 19.92 0.40
C THR A 161 -7.93 19.41 1.79
N GLY A 162 -7.21 18.30 1.92
CA GLY A 162 -7.06 17.57 3.18
C GLY A 162 -8.30 16.82 3.60
N GLU A 163 -9.33 16.76 2.76
CA GLU A 163 -10.63 16.15 3.08
C GLU A 163 -10.88 14.87 2.28
N ARG A 164 -11.70 14.00 2.85
CA ARG A 164 -12.14 12.78 2.17
C ARG A 164 -13.08 13.15 1.02
N SER A 165 -12.88 12.53 -0.14
CA SER A 165 -13.89 12.53 -1.19
C SER A 165 -14.86 11.37 -0.96
N HIS A 166 -16.10 11.60 -1.20
CA HIS A 166 -17.15 10.59 -1.10
C HIS A 166 -17.39 9.91 -2.45
#